data_6673348ab62b78d9b99b1095d2af22f8
#
_entry.id   6673348ab62b78d9b99b1095d2af22f8
#
_cell.length_a   1.000
_cell.length_b   1.000
_cell.length_c   1.000
_cell.angle_alpha   90.00
_cell.angle_beta   90.00
_cell.angle_gamma   90.00
#
_symmetry.space_group_name_H-M   'P 1'
#
loop_
_entity.id
_entity.type
_entity.pdbx_description
1 polymer ?
#
loop_
_entity_poly.entity_id
_entity_poly.type
_entity_poly.pdbx_seq_one_letter_code
_entity_poly.pdbx_strand_id
1 'polypeptide(L)'
;MMNQLRTALSFAAVATAVLTLPVMARAADYHHVHITASSPSEAVRWYEQHLDCEPVADRPDAADCDGVELIFVVQPTMGSTQGTGVNHIGFSYPDLTAKMAELEAVGVRGSGVRLQRFPDGSTLRDVPGLFKLGFIFDPWGTRIEMVEDHETLGFHHIHLSATNPAETLAWYRDVLGGEAASLKGRLDGLRFENVWLLVAEHAEGVPATTEGRAIDHVGFVVSDLDAAAVEMRGAGVTFQQEPAVPENGRSAAKRAFLVGPDNVRLAVVETGWAGVAVARAADAVATDAEPFSVPRTPWGEPDLQGVWTGNSAHGIPLERPDGSTDIGALTAEEAEARRERGTLGSIWGYEREWRDTTLGYVKTAPSTQVAMIVDPPDGRVPPMTVEAVARVAATPRRDPSGR
;
A
#
# COMPACT_ATOMS: atom_id res chain seq x y z
N MET A 1 -51.02 -22.03 -84.07
CA MET A 1 -49.67 -21.41 -83.82
C MET A 1 -49.77 -20.74 -82.47
N MET A 2 -49.35 -21.39 -81.38
CA MET A 2 -49.40 -20.85 -80.02
C MET A 2 -47.98 -20.71 -79.50
N ASN A 3 -47.63 -19.46 -79.27
CA ASN A 3 -46.31 -19.07 -78.77
C ASN A 3 -46.39 -19.10 -77.20
N GLN A 4 -45.63 -19.99 -76.54
CA GLN A 4 -45.54 -20.05 -75.15
C GLN A 4 -44.40 -19.18 -74.65
N LEU A 5 -44.72 -18.10 -73.91
CA LEU A 5 -43.73 -17.34 -73.13
C LEU A 5 -43.40 -18.13 -71.86
N ARG A 6 -42.12 -18.45 -71.68
CA ARG A 6 -41.60 -18.98 -70.42
C ARG A 6 -41.06 -17.81 -69.59
N THR A 7 -41.71 -17.49 -68.50
CA THR A 7 -41.25 -16.50 -67.51
C THR A 7 -40.29 -17.20 -66.56
N ALA A 8 -39.02 -16.78 -66.59
CA ALA A 8 -38.03 -17.24 -65.62
C ALA A 8 -38.13 -16.38 -64.34
N LEU A 9 -38.50 -16.98 -63.20
CA LEU A 9 -38.38 -16.36 -61.89
C LEU A 9 -36.96 -16.54 -61.38
N SER A 10 -36.23 -15.42 -61.26
CA SER A 10 -34.93 -15.38 -60.55
C SER A 10 -35.19 -15.21 -59.05
N PHE A 11 -34.85 -16.19 -58.26
CA PHE A 11 -34.82 -16.09 -56.81
C PHE A 11 -33.48 -15.45 -56.43
N ALA A 12 -33.50 -14.22 -55.95
CA ALA A 12 -32.33 -13.58 -55.29
C ALA A 12 -32.31 -14.10 -53.84
N ALA A 13 -31.29 -14.88 -53.52
CA ALA A 13 -31.01 -15.28 -52.13
C ALA A 13 -30.38 -14.08 -51.42
N VAL A 14 -31.12 -13.47 -50.51
CA VAL A 14 -30.58 -12.46 -49.56
C VAL A 14 -29.85 -13.23 -48.49
N ALA A 15 -28.53 -13.26 -48.54
CA ALA A 15 -27.70 -13.74 -47.45
C ALA A 15 -27.70 -12.70 -46.33
N THR A 16 -28.46 -12.94 -45.28
CA THR A 16 -28.41 -12.15 -44.05
C THR A 16 -27.12 -12.52 -43.34
N ALA A 17 -26.09 -11.68 -43.44
CA ALA A 17 -24.90 -11.77 -42.59
C ALA A 17 -25.35 -11.43 -41.17
N VAL A 18 -25.48 -12.42 -40.31
CA VAL A 18 -25.60 -12.22 -38.88
C VAL A 18 -24.21 -11.77 -38.40
N LEU A 19 -24.03 -10.46 -38.25
CA LEU A 19 -22.91 -9.94 -37.45
C LEU A 19 -23.12 -10.43 -36.01
N THR A 20 -22.46 -11.51 -35.67
CA THR A 20 -22.24 -11.83 -34.27
C THR A 20 -21.30 -10.76 -33.71
N LEU A 21 -21.87 -9.73 -33.10
CA LEU A 21 -21.08 -8.86 -32.22
C LEU A 21 -20.44 -9.82 -31.20
N PRO A 22 -19.12 -9.69 -30.95
CA PRO A 22 -18.48 -10.46 -29.90
C PRO A 22 -19.28 -10.16 -28.61
N VAL A 23 -19.72 -11.20 -27.94
CA VAL A 23 -20.21 -11.08 -26.57
C VAL A 23 -18.98 -10.59 -25.83
N MET A 24 -19.00 -9.33 -25.42
CA MET A 24 -17.97 -8.76 -24.55
C MET A 24 -17.82 -9.73 -23.40
N ALA A 25 -16.62 -10.28 -23.21
CA ALA A 25 -16.31 -10.98 -21.99
C ALA A 25 -16.78 -10.09 -20.85
N ARG A 26 -17.46 -10.68 -19.88
CA ARG A 26 -18.10 -9.94 -18.78
C ARG A 26 -17.09 -8.92 -18.23
N ALA A 27 -17.53 -7.67 -18.10
CA ALA A 27 -16.69 -6.60 -17.55
C ALA A 27 -15.97 -7.09 -16.28
N ALA A 28 -14.73 -6.75 -16.12
CA ALA A 28 -14.02 -7.02 -14.90
C ALA A 28 -14.65 -6.22 -13.76
N ASP A 29 -14.66 -6.81 -12.56
CA ASP A 29 -15.11 -6.12 -11.35
C ASP A 29 -13.91 -5.82 -10.45
N TYR A 30 -14.02 -4.86 -9.53
CA TYR A 30 -13.01 -4.67 -8.50
C TYR A 30 -12.87 -5.93 -7.65
N HIS A 31 -11.64 -6.23 -7.27
CA HIS A 31 -11.38 -7.35 -6.37
C HIS A 31 -10.58 -6.90 -5.14
N HIS A 32 -9.45 -6.22 -5.35
CA HIS A 32 -8.59 -5.87 -4.22
C HIS A 32 -7.70 -4.65 -4.49
N VAL A 33 -7.19 -4.09 -3.40
CA VAL A 33 -6.07 -3.13 -3.42
C VAL A 33 -4.91 -3.73 -2.64
N HIS A 34 -3.73 -3.77 -3.25
CA HIS A 34 -2.52 -4.23 -2.57
C HIS A 34 -1.79 -3.06 -1.92
N ILE A 35 -1.69 -3.11 -0.59
CA ILE A 35 -1.08 -2.06 0.23
C ILE A 35 0.21 -2.60 0.86
N THR A 36 1.28 -1.84 0.73
CA THR A 36 2.55 -2.15 1.37
C THR A 36 2.46 -1.81 2.86
N ALA A 37 2.72 -2.79 3.73
CA ALA A 37 2.73 -2.60 5.17
C ALA A 37 3.90 -3.34 5.81
N SER A 38 4.52 -2.74 6.83
CA SER A 38 5.62 -3.38 7.57
C SER A 38 5.15 -4.58 8.38
N SER A 39 3.87 -4.60 8.80
CA SER A 39 3.20 -5.69 9.49
C SER A 39 1.78 -5.82 8.95
N PRO A 40 1.49 -6.82 8.10
CA PRO A 40 0.15 -7.03 7.55
C PRO A 40 -0.93 -7.18 8.62
N SER A 41 -0.68 -7.93 9.68
CA SER A 41 -1.66 -8.13 10.75
C SER A 41 -1.92 -6.87 11.58
N GLU A 42 -0.96 -5.95 11.68
CA GLU A 42 -1.19 -4.64 12.28
C GLU A 42 -1.99 -3.75 11.34
N ALA A 43 -1.74 -3.85 10.03
CA ALA A 43 -2.51 -3.12 9.04
C ALA A 43 -3.98 -3.56 9.05
N VAL A 44 -4.25 -4.87 9.07
CA VAL A 44 -5.63 -5.38 9.20
C VAL A 44 -6.32 -4.78 10.42
N ARG A 45 -5.68 -4.83 11.61
CA ARG A 45 -6.26 -4.23 12.83
C ARG A 45 -6.45 -2.72 12.74
N TRP A 46 -5.52 -2.02 12.08
CA TRP A 46 -5.62 -0.57 11.89
C TRP A 46 -6.82 -0.20 11.02
N TYR A 47 -7.01 -0.90 9.89
CA TYR A 47 -8.14 -0.67 8.99
C TYR A 47 -9.47 -1.11 9.61
N GLU A 48 -9.50 -2.21 10.38
CA GLU A 48 -10.65 -2.61 11.19
C GLU A 48 -11.02 -1.51 12.21
N GLN A 49 -10.06 -1.03 12.97
CA GLN A 49 -10.30 -0.10 14.07
C GLN A 49 -10.66 1.32 13.60
N HIS A 50 -10.15 1.76 12.45
CA HIS A 50 -10.23 3.15 12.03
C HIS A 50 -11.11 3.37 10.80
N LEU A 51 -11.27 2.37 9.96
CA LEU A 51 -12.02 2.47 8.71
C LEU A 51 -13.17 1.46 8.59
N ASP A 52 -13.47 0.77 9.69
CA ASP A 52 -14.59 -0.16 9.80
C ASP A 52 -14.53 -1.33 8.81
N CYS A 53 -13.32 -1.72 8.35
CA CYS A 53 -13.12 -2.88 7.50
C CYS A 53 -13.17 -4.18 8.33
N GLU A 54 -13.61 -5.28 7.75
CA GLU A 54 -13.71 -6.56 8.44
C GLU A 54 -12.49 -7.45 8.13
N PRO A 55 -11.80 -8.02 9.16
CA PRO A 55 -10.73 -8.98 8.91
C PRO A 55 -11.23 -10.20 8.12
N VAL A 56 -10.52 -10.60 7.07
CA VAL A 56 -10.88 -11.79 6.30
C VAL A 56 -10.48 -13.05 7.07
N ALA A 57 -11.43 -13.99 7.26
CA ALA A 57 -11.19 -15.23 7.99
C ALA A 57 -10.01 -16.01 7.40
N ASP A 58 -9.14 -16.53 8.26
CA ASP A 58 -7.95 -17.30 7.90
C ASP A 58 -6.92 -16.56 7.03
N ARG A 59 -7.06 -15.22 6.89
CA ARG A 59 -6.15 -14.36 6.14
C ARG A 59 -5.71 -13.16 7.00
N PRO A 60 -4.66 -13.33 7.81
CA PRO A 60 -4.16 -12.27 8.70
C PRO A 60 -3.53 -11.08 7.94
N ASP A 61 -3.47 -11.18 6.64
CA ASP A 61 -2.92 -10.21 5.67
C ASP A 61 -4.00 -9.49 4.87
N ALA A 62 -5.30 -9.70 5.17
CA ALA A 62 -6.38 -9.11 4.39
C ALA A 62 -7.55 -8.62 5.25
N ALA A 63 -8.14 -7.51 4.84
CA ALA A 63 -9.38 -6.98 5.36
C ALA A 63 -10.36 -6.71 4.21
N ASP A 64 -11.62 -7.01 4.40
CA ASP A 64 -12.71 -6.66 3.49
C ASP A 64 -13.28 -5.30 3.88
N CYS A 65 -13.40 -4.43 2.91
CA CYS A 65 -13.97 -3.11 3.07
C CYS A 65 -15.13 -2.98 2.08
N ASP A 66 -16.31 -3.45 2.48
CA ASP A 66 -17.55 -3.42 1.68
C ASP A 66 -17.42 -4.09 0.30
N GLY A 67 -16.80 -5.27 0.26
CA GLY A 67 -16.63 -6.09 -0.94
C GLY A 67 -15.34 -5.81 -1.71
N VAL A 68 -14.50 -4.89 -1.25
CA VAL A 68 -13.14 -4.69 -1.77
C VAL A 68 -12.12 -5.19 -0.74
N GLU A 69 -11.34 -6.18 -1.09
CA GLU A 69 -10.28 -6.67 -0.22
C GLU A 69 -9.08 -5.70 -0.22
N LEU A 70 -8.65 -5.27 0.94
CA LEU A 70 -7.33 -4.66 1.13
C LEU A 70 -6.36 -5.77 1.55
N ILE A 71 -5.35 -6.03 0.70
CA ILE A 71 -4.35 -7.06 0.94
C ILE A 71 -3.03 -6.39 1.29
N PHE A 72 -2.51 -6.70 2.47
CA PHE A 72 -1.31 -6.09 3.01
C PHE A 72 -0.09 -6.99 2.80
N VAL A 73 0.98 -6.42 2.26
CA VAL A 73 2.21 -7.16 1.99
C VAL A 73 3.42 -6.52 2.63
N VAL A 74 4.33 -7.38 3.12
CA VAL A 74 5.64 -6.93 3.60
C VAL A 74 6.56 -6.75 2.41
N GLN A 75 6.82 -5.50 2.07
CA GLN A 75 7.87 -5.15 1.11
C GLN A 75 8.44 -3.76 1.44
N PRO A 76 9.67 -3.46 1.04
CA PRO A 76 10.20 -2.11 1.14
C PRO A 76 9.34 -1.15 0.32
N THR A 77 8.80 -0.10 0.95
CA THR A 77 8.06 0.92 0.21
C THR A 77 9.00 2.02 -0.27
N MET A 78 8.79 2.46 -1.50
CA MET A 78 9.47 3.62 -2.09
C MET A 78 8.77 4.95 -1.77
N GLY A 79 7.74 4.95 -0.93
CA GLY A 79 7.05 6.14 -0.48
C GLY A 79 5.52 6.10 -0.58
N SER A 80 4.91 7.26 -0.31
CA SER A 80 3.45 7.47 -0.31
C SER A 80 2.82 7.25 -1.69
N THR A 81 1.49 7.14 -1.71
CA THR A 81 0.69 7.15 -2.93
C THR A 81 0.71 8.50 -3.66
N GLN A 82 1.02 9.59 -2.97
CA GLN A 82 1.07 10.91 -3.59
C GLN A 82 2.12 10.97 -4.71
N GLY A 83 1.74 11.54 -5.85
CA GLY A 83 2.60 11.64 -7.03
C GLY A 83 2.72 10.37 -7.85
N THR A 84 1.96 9.33 -7.53
CA THR A 84 1.87 8.10 -8.33
C THR A 84 0.59 8.04 -9.15
N GLY A 85 0.47 7.06 -10.04
CA GLY A 85 -0.73 6.84 -10.84
C GLY A 85 -1.99 6.53 -10.01
N VAL A 86 -1.87 5.96 -8.80
CA VAL A 86 -2.96 5.85 -7.82
C VAL A 86 -2.73 6.87 -6.72
N ASN A 87 -3.46 7.97 -6.72
CA ASN A 87 -3.27 9.06 -5.77
C ASN A 87 -3.81 8.71 -4.38
N HIS A 88 -5.00 8.11 -4.30
CA HIS A 88 -5.66 7.72 -3.06
C HIS A 88 -6.78 6.72 -3.30
N ILE A 89 -7.22 6.10 -2.22
CA ILE A 89 -8.50 5.38 -2.10
C ILE A 89 -9.46 6.23 -1.27
N GLY A 90 -10.76 6.02 -1.43
CA GLY A 90 -11.78 6.80 -0.75
C GLY A 90 -12.75 5.95 0.05
N PHE A 91 -13.16 6.48 1.21
CA PHE A 91 -14.19 5.91 2.08
C PHE A 91 -15.29 6.92 2.36
N SER A 92 -16.54 6.47 2.36
CA SER A 92 -17.69 7.32 2.63
C SER A 92 -18.36 6.99 3.96
N TYR A 93 -18.68 8.04 4.71
CA TYR A 93 -19.33 7.93 6.02
C TYR A 93 -20.60 8.81 6.07
N PRO A 94 -21.62 8.38 6.81
CA PRO A 94 -22.88 9.13 6.90
C PRO A 94 -22.74 10.43 7.72
N ASP A 95 -21.75 10.54 8.60
CA ASP A 95 -21.38 11.73 9.35
C ASP A 95 -19.87 11.88 9.34
N LEU A 96 -19.35 12.50 8.29
CA LEU A 96 -17.92 12.70 8.15
C LEU A 96 -17.34 13.61 9.22
N THR A 97 -18.13 14.56 9.73
CA THR A 97 -17.65 15.48 10.77
C THR A 97 -17.34 14.73 12.06
N ALA A 98 -18.24 13.82 12.46
CA ALA A 98 -18.00 12.96 13.63
C ALA A 98 -16.83 12.00 13.41
N LYS A 99 -16.76 11.36 12.23
CA LYS A 99 -15.67 10.41 11.90
C LYS A 99 -14.29 11.09 11.90
N MET A 100 -14.18 12.25 11.30
CA MET A 100 -12.91 13.01 11.28
C MET A 100 -12.48 13.50 12.67
N ALA A 101 -13.43 13.88 13.53
CA ALA A 101 -13.13 14.23 14.92
C ALA A 101 -12.65 13.01 15.74
N GLU A 102 -13.24 11.84 15.52
CA GLU A 102 -12.77 10.57 16.08
C GLU A 102 -11.33 10.27 15.65
N LEU A 103 -11.06 10.33 14.34
CA LEU A 103 -9.74 10.05 13.77
C LEU A 103 -8.68 11.04 14.25
N GLU A 104 -9.02 12.33 14.41
CA GLU A 104 -8.13 13.32 14.99
C GLU A 104 -7.79 12.99 16.45
N ALA A 105 -8.80 12.60 17.23
CA ALA A 105 -8.61 12.24 18.63
C ALA A 105 -7.72 11.01 18.83
N VAL A 106 -7.81 9.99 17.94
CA VAL A 106 -6.94 8.81 18.00
C VAL A 106 -5.56 9.09 17.42
N GLY A 107 -5.44 9.94 16.40
CA GLY A 107 -4.18 10.38 15.84
C GLY A 107 -3.29 11.07 16.86
N VAL A 108 -3.85 11.95 17.68
CA VAL A 108 -3.15 12.61 18.80
C VAL A 108 -2.63 11.60 19.82
N ARG A 109 -3.31 10.45 19.98
CA ARG A 109 -2.90 9.38 20.91
C ARG A 109 -1.86 8.41 20.33
N GLY A 110 -1.41 8.62 19.09
CA GLY A 110 -0.35 7.82 18.50
C GLY A 110 -0.81 6.60 17.68
N SER A 111 -2.06 6.58 17.23
CA SER A 111 -2.59 5.49 16.36
C SER A 111 -1.96 5.42 14.97
N GLY A 112 -1.09 6.37 14.61
CA GLY A 112 -0.52 6.52 13.27
C GLY A 112 -1.46 7.17 12.26
N VAL A 113 -2.72 7.48 12.63
CA VAL A 113 -3.63 8.29 11.80
C VAL A 113 -3.09 9.71 11.69
N ARG A 114 -2.91 10.21 10.48
CA ARG A 114 -2.46 11.58 10.21
C ARG A 114 -3.46 12.30 9.33
N LEU A 115 -4.06 13.39 9.83
CA LEU A 115 -4.98 14.19 9.07
C LEU A 115 -4.23 15.17 8.17
N GLN A 116 -4.62 15.26 6.90
CA GLN A 116 -4.15 16.32 6.01
C GLN A 116 -4.93 17.60 6.33
N ARG A 117 -4.21 18.72 6.44
CA ARG A 117 -4.84 20.05 6.59
C ARG A 117 -4.85 20.78 5.26
N PHE A 118 -5.95 21.46 4.98
CA PHE A 118 -6.05 22.39 3.87
C PHE A 118 -5.27 23.68 4.18
N PRO A 119 -5.00 24.55 3.17
CA PRO A 119 -4.24 25.78 3.38
C PRO A 119 -4.85 26.74 4.41
N ASP A 120 -6.15 26.67 4.67
CA ASP A 120 -6.85 27.43 5.70
C ASP A 120 -6.77 26.80 7.11
N GLY A 121 -6.06 25.68 7.23
CA GLY A 121 -5.87 24.93 8.48
C GLY A 121 -7.00 23.95 8.81
N SER A 122 -8.12 23.94 8.04
CA SER A 122 -9.21 22.99 8.23
C SER A 122 -8.82 21.56 7.82
N THR A 123 -9.48 20.57 8.38
CA THR A 123 -9.35 19.14 8.01
C THR A 123 -10.51 18.66 7.16
N LEU A 124 -11.55 19.47 7.02
CA LEU A 124 -12.76 19.21 6.25
C LEU A 124 -13.02 20.36 5.28
N ARG A 125 -13.58 20.04 4.14
CA ARG A 125 -14.01 21.00 3.12
C ARG A 125 -15.34 20.57 2.51
N ASP A 126 -16.30 21.49 2.43
CA ASP A 126 -17.48 21.33 1.60
C ASP A 126 -17.15 21.65 0.14
N VAL A 127 -17.45 20.73 -0.77
CA VAL A 127 -17.35 20.95 -2.20
C VAL A 127 -18.76 21.11 -2.77
N PRO A 128 -19.16 22.32 -3.16
CA PRO A 128 -20.53 22.57 -3.62
C PRO A 128 -20.94 21.70 -4.79
N GLY A 129 -22.06 20.99 -4.65
CA GLY A 129 -22.61 20.09 -5.65
C GLY A 129 -21.89 18.74 -5.74
N LEU A 130 -21.02 18.44 -4.78
CA LEU A 130 -20.39 17.14 -4.62
C LEU A 130 -20.69 16.60 -3.20
N PHE A 131 -19.78 16.75 -2.26
CA PHE A 131 -19.94 16.34 -0.86
C PHE A 131 -18.88 17.03 0.03
N LYS A 132 -19.02 16.86 1.33
CA LYS A 132 -17.97 17.18 2.29
C LYS A 132 -16.85 16.14 2.19
N LEU A 133 -15.60 16.58 2.26
CA LEU A 133 -14.45 15.71 2.19
C LEU A 133 -13.31 16.14 3.12
N GLY A 134 -12.42 15.21 3.41
CA GLY A 134 -11.16 15.38 4.10
C GLY A 134 -10.18 14.29 3.73
N PHE A 135 -8.94 14.38 4.17
CA PHE A 135 -7.92 13.38 3.88
C PHE A 135 -7.19 12.95 5.14
N ILE A 136 -6.89 11.66 5.20
CA ILE A 136 -5.97 11.10 6.18
C ILE A 136 -4.86 10.32 5.48
N PHE A 137 -3.85 9.94 6.25
CA PHE A 137 -2.85 8.95 5.86
C PHE A 137 -2.84 7.83 6.88
N ASP A 138 -2.68 6.62 6.37
CA ASP A 138 -2.35 5.47 7.21
C ASP A 138 -0.87 5.52 7.68
N PRO A 139 -0.43 4.63 8.57
CA PRO A 139 0.96 4.57 9.02
C PRO A 139 1.98 4.26 7.91
N TRP A 140 1.54 3.66 6.81
CA TRP A 140 2.43 3.17 5.72
C TRP A 140 2.50 4.11 4.52
N GLY A 141 1.73 5.20 4.54
CA GLY A 141 1.79 6.25 3.52
C GLY A 141 0.70 6.20 2.47
N THR A 142 -0.33 5.36 2.67
CA THR A 142 -1.54 5.40 1.86
C THR A 142 -2.32 6.66 2.16
N ARG A 143 -2.56 7.48 1.15
CA ARG A 143 -3.47 8.61 1.24
C ARG A 143 -4.90 8.11 1.10
N ILE A 144 -5.80 8.55 1.98
CA ILE A 144 -7.19 8.09 2.04
C ILE A 144 -8.08 9.32 2.05
N GLU A 145 -8.98 9.42 1.08
CA GLU A 145 -10.02 10.45 1.06
C GLU A 145 -11.23 9.96 1.86
N MET A 146 -11.69 10.80 2.75
CA MET A 146 -12.88 10.59 3.56
C MET A 146 -13.98 11.49 3.01
N VAL A 147 -15.11 10.93 2.62
CA VAL A 147 -16.22 11.68 2.01
C VAL A 147 -17.54 11.46 2.75
N GLU A 148 -18.50 12.39 2.56
CA GLU A 148 -19.87 12.26 3.06
C GLU A 148 -20.81 12.12 1.87
N ASP A 149 -20.86 10.88 1.31
CA ASP A 149 -21.79 10.53 0.24
C ASP A 149 -22.76 9.44 0.72
N HIS A 150 -24.00 9.85 1.00
CA HIS A 150 -25.04 8.96 1.49
C HIS A 150 -25.56 7.95 0.43
N GLU A 151 -25.20 8.11 -0.84
CA GLU A 151 -25.58 7.17 -1.90
C GLU A 151 -24.68 5.96 -1.97
N THR A 152 -23.41 6.10 -1.57
CA THR A 152 -22.42 5.04 -1.57
C THR A 152 -21.61 5.13 -0.28
N LEU A 153 -21.98 4.33 0.72
CA LEU A 153 -21.23 4.26 1.99
C LEU A 153 -20.12 3.18 1.91
N GLY A 154 -19.15 3.27 2.81
CA GLY A 154 -18.04 2.34 2.90
C GLY A 154 -16.94 2.62 1.88
N PHE A 155 -16.33 1.60 1.27
CA PHE A 155 -15.31 1.78 0.25
C PHE A 155 -15.91 2.44 -0.99
N HIS A 156 -15.52 3.67 -1.26
CA HIS A 156 -16.22 4.54 -2.19
C HIS A 156 -15.57 4.61 -3.57
N HIS A 157 -14.25 4.84 -3.62
CA HIS A 157 -13.57 5.04 -4.89
C HIS A 157 -12.07 4.75 -4.85
N ILE A 158 -11.51 4.56 -6.04
CA ILE A 158 -10.08 4.66 -6.31
C ILE A 158 -9.86 5.88 -7.20
N HIS A 159 -8.96 6.77 -6.81
CA HIS A 159 -8.68 7.99 -7.54
C HIS A 159 -7.30 7.94 -8.20
N LEU A 160 -7.30 7.96 -9.52
CA LEU A 160 -6.10 7.98 -10.33
C LEU A 160 -5.62 9.41 -10.61
N SER A 161 -4.31 9.56 -10.76
CA SER A 161 -3.70 10.74 -11.36
C SER A 161 -3.25 10.39 -12.76
N ALA A 162 -3.59 11.21 -13.75
CA ALA A 162 -3.30 10.95 -15.15
C ALA A 162 -2.80 12.19 -15.88
N THR A 163 -1.98 11.97 -16.89
CA THR A 163 -1.57 13.05 -17.84
C THR A 163 -2.71 13.49 -18.74
N ASN A 164 -3.62 12.57 -19.07
CA ASN A 164 -4.83 12.83 -19.83
C ASN A 164 -6.00 12.01 -19.26
N PRO A 165 -6.81 12.58 -18.35
CA PRO A 165 -7.90 11.86 -17.70
C PRO A 165 -8.90 11.21 -18.63
N ALA A 166 -9.24 11.87 -19.74
CA ALA A 166 -10.22 11.34 -20.71
C ALA A 166 -9.69 10.09 -21.44
N GLU A 167 -8.42 10.10 -21.86
CA GLU A 167 -7.79 8.95 -22.51
C GLU A 167 -7.61 7.79 -21.49
N THR A 168 -7.24 8.11 -20.26
CA THR A 168 -7.11 7.12 -19.19
C THR A 168 -8.45 6.46 -18.89
N LEU A 169 -9.53 7.21 -18.72
CA LEU A 169 -10.88 6.64 -18.53
C LEU A 169 -11.32 5.78 -19.73
N ALA A 170 -11.05 6.23 -20.94
CA ALA A 170 -11.37 5.46 -22.15
C ALA A 170 -10.64 4.12 -22.16
N TRP A 171 -9.35 4.12 -21.83
CA TRP A 171 -8.56 2.90 -21.76
C TRP A 171 -9.11 1.91 -20.70
N TYR A 172 -9.40 2.38 -19.48
CA TYR A 172 -9.95 1.51 -18.42
C TYR A 172 -11.30 0.93 -18.81
N ARG A 173 -12.17 1.73 -19.44
CA ARG A 173 -13.46 1.25 -19.98
C ARG A 173 -13.26 0.19 -21.07
N ASP A 174 -12.36 0.42 -22.00
CA ASP A 174 -12.19 -0.43 -23.19
C ASP A 174 -11.45 -1.74 -22.87
N VAL A 175 -10.59 -1.74 -21.84
CA VAL A 175 -9.78 -2.91 -21.42
C VAL A 175 -10.42 -3.70 -20.29
N LEU A 176 -10.98 -3.02 -19.30
CA LEU A 176 -11.50 -3.65 -18.07
C LEU A 176 -13.03 -3.56 -17.99
N GLY A 177 -13.65 -2.70 -18.75
CA GLY A 177 -15.09 -2.43 -18.67
C GLY A 177 -15.38 -1.30 -17.68
N GLY A 178 -16.48 -1.42 -16.97
CA GLY A 178 -17.00 -0.35 -16.10
C GLY A 178 -18.01 0.53 -16.85
N GLU A 179 -19.00 0.98 -16.14
CA GLU A 179 -20.06 1.86 -16.68
C GLU A 179 -19.62 3.31 -16.61
N ALA A 180 -19.53 3.98 -17.77
CA ALA A 180 -19.23 5.41 -17.79
C ALA A 180 -20.37 6.20 -17.13
N ALA A 181 -20.05 6.95 -16.11
CA ALA A 181 -21.00 7.73 -15.34
C ALA A 181 -20.35 9.02 -14.80
N SER A 182 -21.16 9.92 -14.27
CA SER A 182 -20.67 11.16 -13.65
C SER A 182 -21.11 11.22 -12.19
N LEU A 183 -20.16 11.14 -11.28
CA LEU A 183 -20.39 11.24 -9.84
C LEU A 183 -20.98 12.61 -9.51
N LYS A 184 -22.24 12.63 -9.01
CA LYS A 184 -23.03 13.83 -8.73
C LYS A 184 -23.15 14.78 -9.96
N GLY A 185 -22.95 14.29 -11.18
CA GLY A 185 -22.91 15.13 -12.38
C GLY A 185 -21.73 16.10 -12.44
N ARG A 186 -20.65 15.84 -11.71
CA ARG A 186 -19.50 16.75 -11.54
C ARG A 186 -18.15 16.12 -11.88
N LEU A 187 -18.00 14.83 -11.58
CA LEU A 187 -16.76 14.11 -11.84
C LEU A 187 -17.05 12.92 -12.73
N ASP A 188 -16.53 12.95 -13.95
CA ASP A 188 -16.62 11.82 -14.86
C ASP A 188 -15.74 10.68 -14.35
N GLY A 189 -16.27 9.46 -14.43
CA GLY A 189 -15.61 8.28 -13.92
C GLY A 189 -16.20 6.99 -14.52
N LEU A 190 -15.73 5.87 -14.03
CA LEU A 190 -16.30 4.56 -14.31
C LEU A 190 -16.86 3.96 -13.03
N ARG A 191 -18.00 3.29 -13.13
CA ARG A 191 -18.53 2.48 -12.05
C ARG A 191 -18.25 1.01 -12.31
N PHE A 192 -17.72 0.36 -11.29
CA PHE A 192 -17.59 -1.09 -11.20
C PHE A 192 -18.42 -1.52 -9.99
N GLU A 193 -19.60 -2.05 -10.22
CA GLU A 193 -20.61 -2.30 -9.16
C GLU A 193 -20.85 -1.05 -8.29
N ASN A 194 -20.35 -1.04 -7.07
CA ASN A 194 -20.52 0.06 -6.11
C ASN A 194 -19.29 0.96 -5.96
N VAL A 195 -18.19 0.65 -6.67
CA VAL A 195 -16.93 1.39 -6.54
C VAL A 195 -16.71 2.29 -7.74
N TRP A 196 -16.32 3.54 -7.48
CA TRP A 196 -15.94 4.48 -8.52
C TRP A 196 -14.45 4.39 -8.86
N LEU A 197 -14.13 4.43 -10.14
CA LEU A 197 -12.82 4.80 -10.66
C LEU A 197 -12.89 6.25 -11.10
N LEU A 198 -12.23 7.13 -10.37
CA LEU A 198 -12.15 8.55 -10.68
C LEU A 198 -10.76 8.87 -11.18
N VAL A 199 -10.65 9.86 -12.07
CA VAL A 199 -9.36 10.27 -12.63
C VAL A 199 -9.26 11.79 -12.61
N ALA A 200 -8.16 12.30 -12.04
CA ALA A 200 -7.82 13.72 -12.10
C ALA A 200 -6.52 13.96 -12.87
N GLU A 201 -6.39 15.15 -13.41
CA GLU A 201 -5.16 15.57 -14.08
C GLU A 201 -3.99 15.62 -13.08
N HIS A 202 -2.86 15.02 -13.47
CA HIS A 202 -1.64 15.11 -12.68
C HIS A 202 -0.97 16.47 -12.87
N ALA A 203 -0.58 17.11 -11.77
CA ALA A 203 -0.12 18.50 -11.83
C ALA A 203 1.22 18.69 -12.57
N GLU A 204 2.10 17.70 -12.56
CA GLU A 204 3.47 17.81 -13.07
C GLU A 204 3.93 16.55 -13.81
N GLY A 205 3.86 16.56 -15.13
CA GLY A 205 4.41 15.49 -15.98
C GLY A 205 3.69 14.15 -15.85
N VAL A 206 4.42 13.05 -15.97
CA VAL A 206 3.88 11.69 -15.87
C VAL A 206 3.93 11.21 -14.42
N PRO A 207 2.84 10.67 -13.85
CA PRO A 207 2.86 10.11 -12.52
C PRO A 207 3.92 9.02 -12.36
N ALA A 208 4.49 8.91 -11.16
CA ALA A 208 5.40 7.81 -10.83
C ALA A 208 4.66 6.47 -10.81
N THR A 209 5.41 5.38 -11.00
CA THR A 209 4.84 4.02 -10.88
C THR A 209 4.23 3.76 -9.51
N THR A 210 3.18 2.95 -9.47
CA THR A 210 2.61 2.46 -8.21
C THR A 210 3.40 1.27 -7.66
N GLU A 211 4.13 0.55 -8.51
CA GLU A 211 4.93 -0.61 -8.11
C GLU A 211 5.92 -0.25 -6.99
N GLY A 212 5.83 -0.96 -5.86
CA GLY A 212 6.66 -0.72 -4.68
C GLY A 212 6.26 0.51 -3.84
N ARG A 213 5.15 1.17 -4.13
CA ARG A 213 4.64 2.30 -3.33
C ARG A 213 3.66 1.82 -2.26
N ALA A 214 3.12 2.75 -1.47
CA ALA A 214 2.15 2.43 -0.42
C ALA A 214 0.93 1.69 -0.98
N ILE A 215 0.40 2.07 -2.14
CA ILE A 215 -0.44 1.21 -2.97
C ILE A 215 0.44 0.68 -4.09
N ASP A 216 0.67 -0.63 -4.10
CA ASP A 216 1.49 -1.29 -5.12
C ASP A 216 0.70 -1.51 -6.40
N HIS A 217 -0.51 -2.04 -6.30
CA HIS A 217 -1.40 -2.27 -7.43
C HIS A 217 -2.87 -2.35 -7.03
N VAL A 218 -3.73 -2.24 -8.04
CA VAL A 218 -5.17 -2.46 -7.96
C VAL A 218 -5.50 -3.73 -8.70
N GLY A 219 -6.36 -4.57 -8.13
CA GLY A 219 -6.76 -5.85 -8.69
C GLY A 219 -8.20 -5.85 -9.21
N PHE A 220 -8.36 -6.44 -10.38
CA PHE A 220 -9.66 -6.69 -11.02
C PHE A 220 -9.88 -8.19 -11.18
N VAL A 221 -11.13 -8.64 -11.08
CA VAL A 221 -11.51 -10.04 -11.25
C VAL A 221 -12.26 -10.25 -12.56
N VAL A 222 -11.95 -11.35 -13.22
CA VAL A 222 -12.64 -11.84 -14.43
C VAL A 222 -13.02 -13.30 -14.24
N SER A 223 -14.04 -13.77 -14.95
CA SER A 223 -14.48 -15.15 -14.86
C SER A 223 -13.55 -16.16 -15.53
N ASP A 224 -12.84 -15.74 -16.60
CA ASP A 224 -11.90 -16.55 -17.38
C ASP A 224 -10.74 -15.64 -17.79
N LEU A 225 -9.59 -15.80 -17.09
CA LEU A 225 -8.44 -14.94 -17.33
C LEU A 225 -7.73 -15.23 -18.64
N ASP A 226 -7.78 -16.46 -19.15
CA ASP A 226 -7.16 -16.79 -20.44
C ASP A 226 -7.92 -16.10 -21.59
N ALA A 227 -9.25 -16.17 -21.57
CA ALA A 227 -10.09 -15.47 -22.54
C ALA A 227 -9.92 -13.94 -22.45
N ALA A 228 -9.98 -13.39 -21.25
CA ALA A 228 -9.78 -11.95 -21.02
C ALA A 228 -8.38 -11.48 -21.50
N ALA A 229 -7.33 -12.27 -21.28
CA ALA A 229 -6.00 -11.93 -21.73
C ALA A 229 -5.86 -11.90 -23.26
N VAL A 230 -6.61 -12.74 -23.98
CA VAL A 230 -6.67 -12.68 -25.46
C VAL A 230 -7.30 -11.37 -25.91
N GLU A 231 -8.41 -10.95 -25.30
CA GLU A 231 -9.10 -9.69 -25.61
C GLU A 231 -8.23 -8.48 -25.28
N MET A 232 -7.60 -8.46 -24.09
CA MET A 232 -6.70 -7.41 -23.66
C MET A 232 -5.49 -7.24 -24.60
N ARG A 233 -4.89 -8.35 -25.07
CA ARG A 233 -3.83 -8.28 -26.11
C ARG A 233 -4.36 -7.73 -27.42
N GLY A 234 -5.58 -8.08 -27.81
CA GLY A 234 -6.26 -7.52 -28.98
C GLY A 234 -6.47 -6.00 -28.86
N ALA A 235 -6.63 -5.48 -27.65
CA ALA A 235 -6.69 -4.07 -27.31
C ALA A 235 -5.31 -3.41 -27.14
N GLY A 236 -4.20 -4.14 -27.39
CA GLY A 236 -2.83 -3.62 -27.31
C GLY A 236 -2.18 -3.71 -25.93
N VAL A 237 -2.78 -4.41 -24.97
CA VAL A 237 -2.19 -4.61 -23.63
C VAL A 237 -1.01 -5.58 -23.70
N THR A 238 0.07 -5.21 -23.01
CA THR A 238 1.23 -6.08 -22.78
C THR A 238 1.27 -6.46 -21.29
N PHE A 239 1.38 -7.75 -21.00
CA PHE A 239 1.47 -8.24 -19.64
C PHE A 239 2.92 -8.15 -19.12
N GLN A 240 3.08 -7.69 -17.89
CA GLN A 240 4.34 -7.83 -17.13
C GLN A 240 4.52 -9.28 -16.67
N GLN A 241 3.41 -9.90 -16.27
CA GLN A 241 3.34 -11.31 -15.92
C GLN A 241 2.13 -11.92 -16.61
N GLU A 242 2.36 -12.94 -17.43
CA GLU A 242 1.30 -13.67 -18.13
C GLU A 242 0.39 -14.42 -17.16
N PRO A 243 -0.89 -14.71 -17.57
CA PRO A 243 -1.79 -15.51 -16.77
C PRO A 243 -1.18 -16.82 -16.30
N ALA A 244 -1.07 -16.99 -14.99
CA ALA A 244 -0.56 -18.19 -14.38
C ALA A 244 -1.14 -18.38 -12.97
N VAL A 245 -1.23 -19.63 -12.52
CA VAL A 245 -1.48 -19.93 -11.11
C VAL A 245 -0.19 -19.59 -10.34
N PRO A 246 -0.24 -18.70 -9.33
CA PRO A 246 0.94 -18.38 -8.55
C PRO A 246 1.46 -19.63 -7.81
N GLU A 247 2.76 -19.80 -7.74
CA GLU A 247 3.41 -20.95 -7.10
C GLU A 247 3.01 -21.09 -5.62
N ASN A 248 2.85 -19.95 -4.93
CA ASN A 248 2.36 -19.86 -3.55
C ASN A 248 0.88 -19.39 -3.46
N GLY A 249 0.10 -19.60 -4.52
CA GLY A 249 -1.33 -19.25 -4.54
C GLY A 249 -2.13 -20.03 -3.49
N ARG A 250 -3.06 -19.34 -2.83
CA ARG A 250 -4.01 -19.96 -1.88
C ARG A 250 -5.14 -20.72 -2.58
N SER A 251 -5.28 -20.54 -3.90
CA SER A 251 -6.25 -21.21 -4.77
C SER A 251 -5.62 -21.59 -6.10
N ALA A 252 -6.35 -22.36 -6.92
CA ALA A 252 -5.96 -22.72 -8.28
C ALA A 252 -6.27 -21.59 -9.31
N ALA A 253 -6.83 -20.46 -8.88
CA ALA A 253 -7.16 -19.36 -9.75
C ALA A 253 -5.89 -18.65 -10.24
N LYS A 254 -5.93 -18.22 -11.50
CA LYS A 254 -4.81 -17.54 -12.15
C LYS A 254 -4.75 -16.06 -11.76
N ARG A 255 -3.57 -15.49 -11.96
CA ARG A 255 -3.29 -14.06 -11.86
C ARG A 255 -2.36 -13.63 -12.98
N ALA A 256 -2.57 -12.43 -13.48
CA ALA A 256 -1.68 -11.74 -14.41
C ALA A 256 -1.36 -10.34 -13.88
N PHE A 257 -0.24 -9.75 -14.32
CA PHE A 257 0.08 -8.35 -14.07
C PHE A 257 0.28 -7.60 -15.38
N LEU A 258 -0.17 -6.36 -15.40
CA LEU A 258 0.06 -5.42 -16.50
C LEU A 258 0.28 -4.01 -15.96
N VAL A 259 0.74 -3.11 -16.81
CA VAL A 259 0.82 -1.68 -16.51
C VAL A 259 -0.22 -0.97 -17.34
N GLY A 260 -1.15 -0.30 -16.68
CA GLY A 260 -2.11 0.60 -17.29
C GLY A 260 -1.52 1.99 -17.57
N PRO A 261 -2.33 2.92 -18.07
CA PRO A 261 -1.93 4.31 -18.25
C PRO A 261 -1.34 4.91 -16.97
N ASP A 262 -0.46 5.88 -17.14
CA ASP A 262 0.12 6.67 -16.06
C ASP A 262 0.86 5.84 -15.01
N ASN A 263 1.47 4.73 -15.45
CA ASN A 263 2.29 3.83 -14.64
C ASN A 263 1.54 3.15 -13.48
N VAL A 264 0.23 2.95 -13.61
CA VAL A 264 -0.57 2.18 -12.66
C VAL A 264 -0.34 0.69 -12.90
N ARG A 265 0.21 0.00 -11.92
CA ARG A 265 0.30 -1.45 -11.94
C ARG A 265 -1.05 -2.07 -11.62
N LEU A 266 -1.47 -3.03 -12.41
CA LEU A 266 -2.75 -3.72 -12.30
C LEU A 266 -2.54 -5.22 -12.19
N ALA A 267 -3.30 -5.85 -11.29
CA ALA A 267 -3.49 -7.29 -11.26
C ALA A 267 -4.83 -7.63 -11.90
N VAL A 268 -4.86 -8.64 -12.76
CA VAL A 268 -6.11 -9.27 -13.19
C VAL A 268 -6.11 -10.69 -12.65
N VAL A 269 -7.16 -11.04 -11.93
CA VAL A 269 -7.29 -12.33 -11.27
C VAL A 269 -8.53 -13.07 -11.77
N GLU A 270 -8.48 -14.38 -11.71
CA GLU A 270 -9.62 -15.23 -12.04
C GLU A 270 -10.54 -15.39 -10.84
N THR A 271 -11.83 -15.52 -11.05
CA THR A 271 -12.82 -15.79 -9.99
C THR A 271 -12.37 -16.93 -9.09
N GLY A 272 -12.43 -16.71 -7.79
CA GLY A 272 -11.96 -17.66 -6.78
C GLY A 272 -10.48 -17.48 -6.42
N TRP A 273 -9.82 -16.45 -6.93
CA TRP A 273 -8.48 -16.09 -6.47
C TRP A 273 -8.55 -15.63 -5.00
N ALA A 274 -7.72 -16.23 -4.14
CA ALA A 274 -7.75 -16.03 -2.69
C ALA A 274 -6.43 -15.45 -2.14
N GLY A 275 -5.66 -14.77 -3.00
CA GLY A 275 -4.37 -14.23 -2.63
C GLY A 275 -3.23 -15.25 -2.74
N VAL A 276 -2.06 -14.81 -2.34
CA VAL A 276 -0.87 -15.65 -2.21
C VAL A 276 -0.55 -15.86 -0.73
N ALA A 277 -0.03 -17.04 -0.39
CA ALA A 277 0.45 -17.27 0.95
C ALA A 277 1.66 -16.35 1.20
N VAL A 278 1.52 -15.44 2.16
CA VAL A 278 2.68 -14.70 2.67
C VAL A 278 3.49 -15.72 3.44
N ALA A 279 4.74 -15.98 3.02
CA ALA A 279 5.65 -16.75 3.84
C ALA A 279 5.72 -16.04 5.21
N ARG A 280 5.35 -16.73 6.29
CA ARG A 280 5.53 -16.17 7.62
C ARG A 280 7.00 -15.82 7.75
N ALA A 281 7.31 -14.62 8.23
CA ALA A 281 8.69 -14.26 8.54
C ALA A 281 9.32 -15.28 9.54
N ALA A 282 8.49 -16.05 10.26
CA ALA A 282 8.89 -17.17 11.09
C ALA A 282 9.19 -18.45 10.27
N ASP A 283 8.56 -18.64 9.10
CA ASP A 283 8.79 -19.83 8.27
C ASP A 283 10.02 -19.64 7.34
N ALA A 284 10.43 -18.39 7.09
CA ALA A 284 11.69 -18.07 6.43
C ALA A 284 12.93 -18.36 7.30
N VAL A 285 12.73 -18.70 8.56
CA VAL A 285 13.81 -19.09 9.51
C VAL A 285 13.92 -20.62 9.68
N ALA A 286 13.00 -21.39 9.08
CA ALA A 286 12.90 -22.83 9.37
C ALA A 286 12.81 -23.74 8.13
N THR A 287 13.63 -23.54 7.09
CA THR A 287 13.96 -24.60 6.14
C THR A 287 15.36 -24.37 5.59
N ASP A 288 16.30 -25.24 5.99
CA ASP A 288 17.60 -25.51 5.36
C ASP A 288 18.50 -24.32 4.97
N ALA A 289 18.40 -23.18 5.69
CA ALA A 289 19.48 -22.22 5.65
C ALA A 289 20.71 -22.90 6.27
N GLU A 290 21.73 -23.17 5.47
CA GLU A 290 23.08 -23.38 5.96
C GLU A 290 23.31 -22.36 7.10
N PRO A 291 23.86 -22.78 8.24
CA PRO A 291 24.07 -21.88 9.36
C PRO A 291 24.79 -20.63 8.84
N PHE A 292 24.19 -19.46 9.05
CA PHE A 292 24.76 -18.19 8.60
C PHE A 292 26.22 -18.11 9.06
N SER A 293 27.14 -18.15 8.10
CA SER A 293 28.55 -17.90 8.38
C SER A 293 28.83 -16.44 8.06
N VAL A 294 29.33 -15.70 9.04
CA VAL A 294 29.73 -14.31 8.86
C VAL A 294 30.76 -14.24 7.74
N PRO A 295 30.50 -13.50 6.65
CA PRO A 295 31.52 -13.27 5.61
C PRO A 295 32.82 -12.75 6.26
N ARG A 296 33.96 -13.23 5.78
CA ARG A 296 35.25 -12.80 6.35
C ARG A 296 36.05 -12.05 5.29
N THR A 297 36.76 -11.05 5.75
CA THR A 297 37.75 -10.34 4.95
C THR A 297 38.91 -11.29 4.58
N PRO A 298 39.75 -10.97 3.57
CA PRO A 298 40.91 -11.78 3.21
C PRO A 298 41.92 -12.01 4.34
N TRP A 299 41.88 -11.20 5.39
CA TRP A 299 42.74 -11.33 6.57
C TRP A 299 42.06 -12.03 7.78
N GLY A 300 40.84 -12.58 7.56
CA GLY A 300 40.17 -13.49 8.51
C GLY A 300 39.20 -12.84 9.50
N GLU A 301 39.10 -11.51 9.54
CA GLU A 301 38.15 -10.80 10.41
C GLU A 301 36.73 -10.80 9.79
N PRO A 302 35.68 -10.62 10.59
CA PRO A 302 34.33 -10.43 10.07
C PRO A 302 34.27 -9.29 9.04
N ASP A 303 33.67 -9.54 7.87
CA ASP A 303 33.50 -8.48 6.86
C ASP A 303 32.29 -7.63 7.21
N LEU A 304 32.56 -6.44 7.69
CA LEU A 304 31.56 -5.43 8.05
C LEU A 304 31.45 -4.32 6.99
N GLN A 305 32.00 -4.53 5.78
CA GLN A 305 31.87 -3.57 4.68
C GLN A 305 30.42 -3.50 4.21
N GLY A 306 29.91 -2.32 3.94
CA GLY A 306 28.55 -2.13 3.46
C GLY A 306 27.87 -0.88 4.03
N VAL A 307 26.59 -0.75 3.75
CA VAL A 307 25.72 0.29 4.31
C VAL A 307 24.97 -0.30 5.49
N TRP A 308 25.15 0.29 6.65
CA TRP A 308 24.51 -0.12 7.89
C TRP A 308 23.48 0.92 8.32
N THR A 309 22.32 0.45 8.81
CA THR A 309 21.32 1.32 9.40
C THR A 309 21.24 1.11 10.91
N GLY A 310 21.19 2.22 11.66
CA GLY A 310 20.96 2.20 13.11
C GLY A 310 19.49 2.24 13.50
N ASN A 311 18.57 2.18 12.55
CA ASN A 311 17.14 2.37 12.81
C ASN A 311 16.56 1.36 13.81
N SER A 312 17.02 0.11 13.78
CA SER A 312 16.60 -0.92 14.73
C SER A 312 17.12 -0.68 16.17
N ALA A 313 18.17 0.13 16.32
CA ALA A 313 18.72 0.46 17.63
C ALA A 313 18.05 1.69 18.27
N HIS A 314 17.11 2.32 17.59
CA HIS A 314 16.44 3.51 18.10
C HIS A 314 15.65 3.20 19.39
N GLY A 315 15.89 4.02 20.41
CA GLY A 315 15.28 3.83 21.74
C GLY A 315 15.92 2.74 22.61
N ILE A 316 16.91 1.97 22.11
CA ILE A 316 17.67 1.04 22.94
C ILE A 316 18.63 1.87 23.79
N PRO A 317 18.61 1.73 25.14
CA PRO A 317 19.56 2.41 25.99
C PRO A 317 20.98 1.89 25.76
N LEU A 318 21.98 2.77 25.87
CA LEU A 318 23.39 2.37 25.75
C LEU A 318 23.75 1.31 26.79
N GLU A 319 23.45 1.59 28.05
CA GLU A 319 23.69 0.70 29.19
C GLU A 319 22.41 0.00 29.64
N ARG A 320 22.57 -1.13 30.28
CA ARG A 320 21.45 -1.88 30.90
C ARG A 320 20.78 -1.02 31.98
N PRO A 321 19.45 -0.89 31.98
CA PRO A 321 18.71 -0.18 33.02
C PRO A 321 18.95 -0.80 34.41
N ASP A 322 19.00 0.05 35.45
CA ASP A 322 19.16 -0.40 36.82
C ASP A 322 18.00 -1.34 37.23
N GLY A 323 18.36 -2.43 37.92
CA GLY A 323 17.38 -3.44 38.35
C GLY A 323 17.04 -4.50 37.30
N SER A 324 17.52 -4.38 36.07
CA SER A 324 17.39 -5.44 35.04
C SER A 324 18.46 -6.51 35.27
N THR A 325 18.04 -7.69 35.71
CA THR A 325 18.94 -8.82 36.00
C THR A 325 19.15 -9.77 34.84
N ASP A 326 18.35 -9.63 33.79
CA ASP A 326 18.34 -10.57 32.67
C ASP A 326 18.99 -9.96 31.40
N ILE A 327 19.83 -10.76 30.74
CA ILE A 327 20.37 -10.47 29.39
C ILE A 327 19.31 -10.80 28.33
N GLY A 328 18.14 -11.32 28.77
CA GLY A 328 17.06 -11.74 27.90
C GLY A 328 16.53 -10.65 27.00
N ALA A 329 15.86 -11.06 25.95
CA ALA A 329 15.16 -10.15 25.06
C ALA A 329 13.89 -9.62 25.75
N LEU A 330 13.56 -8.36 25.48
CA LEU A 330 12.24 -7.81 25.82
C LEU A 330 11.15 -8.60 25.11
N THR A 331 9.99 -8.68 25.70
CA THR A 331 8.79 -9.11 24.95
C THR A 331 8.47 -8.12 23.84
N ALA A 332 7.71 -8.54 22.85
CA ALA A 332 7.29 -7.66 21.75
C ALA A 332 6.54 -6.42 22.28
N GLU A 333 5.70 -6.60 23.30
CA GLU A 333 4.94 -5.51 23.94
C GLU A 333 5.87 -4.52 24.67
N GLU A 334 6.85 -5.00 25.41
CA GLU A 334 7.84 -4.15 26.09
C GLU A 334 8.73 -3.40 25.10
N ALA A 335 9.13 -4.04 23.99
CA ALA A 335 9.89 -3.43 22.93
C ALA A 335 9.10 -2.33 22.24
N GLU A 336 7.81 -2.55 21.97
CA GLU A 336 6.92 -1.54 21.39
C GLU A 336 6.71 -0.37 22.34
N ALA A 337 6.39 -0.62 23.60
CA ALA A 337 6.24 0.42 24.61
C ALA A 337 7.52 1.25 24.79
N ARG A 338 8.70 0.64 24.61
CA ARG A 338 9.98 1.35 24.62
C ARG A 338 10.13 2.21 23.38
N ARG A 339 9.78 1.70 22.19
CA ARG A 339 9.82 2.44 20.93
C ARG A 339 8.96 3.69 21.03
N GLU A 340 7.73 3.57 21.52
CA GLU A 340 6.82 4.70 21.73
C GLU A 340 7.42 5.78 22.62
N ARG A 341 7.99 5.40 23.76
CA ARG A 341 8.65 6.34 24.69
C ARG A 341 9.87 7.01 24.03
N GLY A 342 10.67 6.26 23.29
CA GLY A 342 11.83 6.77 22.56
C GLY A 342 11.47 7.76 21.46
N THR A 343 10.39 7.51 20.75
CA THR A 343 9.89 8.38 19.68
C THR A 343 9.43 9.73 20.23
N LEU A 344 8.83 9.77 21.42
CA LEU A 344 8.38 11.00 22.06
C LEU A 344 9.52 11.84 22.66
N GLY A 345 10.65 11.22 23.03
CA GLY A 345 11.67 11.86 23.87
C GLY A 345 12.97 12.27 23.16
N SER A 346 13.33 11.68 22.02
CA SER A 346 14.72 11.72 21.54
C SER A 346 15.05 12.68 20.41
N ILE A 347 14.06 13.36 19.82
CA ILE A 347 14.30 14.23 18.64
C ILE A 347 13.80 15.64 18.91
N TRP A 348 14.52 16.34 19.77
CA TRP A 348 14.29 17.75 20.03
C TRP A 348 14.63 18.59 18.80
N GLY A 349 13.64 19.29 18.24
CA GLY A 349 13.83 20.34 17.25
C GLY A 349 13.59 19.97 15.79
N TYR A 350 13.20 18.74 15.49
CA TYR A 350 12.85 18.37 14.12
C TYR A 350 11.34 18.34 13.90
N GLU A 351 10.90 18.87 12.78
CA GLU A 351 9.48 18.81 12.36
C GLU A 351 9.03 17.36 12.20
N ARG A 352 7.73 17.14 12.50
CA ARG A 352 7.13 15.81 12.52
C ARG A 352 7.27 15.07 11.18
N GLU A 353 7.07 15.81 10.07
CA GLU A 353 7.19 15.27 8.72
C GLU A 353 8.60 14.75 8.43
N TRP A 354 9.61 15.44 8.91
CA TRP A 354 11.00 15.02 8.72
C TRP A 354 11.32 13.73 9.48
N ARG A 355 10.81 13.59 10.68
CA ARG A 355 10.96 12.36 11.48
C ARG A 355 10.31 11.17 10.82
N ASP A 356 9.06 11.33 10.36
CA ASP A 356 8.23 10.25 9.83
C ASP A 356 8.69 9.75 8.46
N THR A 357 9.27 10.64 7.64
CA THR A 357 9.66 10.30 6.26
C THR A 357 11.13 9.94 6.09
N THR A 358 12.02 10.52 6.88
CA THR A 358 13.47 10.46 6.62
C THR A 358 14.17 9.38 7.43
N LEU A 359 13.75 9.12 8.66
CA LEU A 359 14.48 8.23 9.57
C LEU A 359 14.10 6.75 9.47
N GLY A 360 12.98 6.41 8.82
CA GLY A 360 12.60 5.02 8.50
C GLY A 360 12.37 4.07 9.69
N TYR A 361 12.70 4.48 10.93
CA TYR A 361 12.59 3.62 12.12
C TYR A 361 11.15 3.29 12.53
N VAL A 362 10.20 4.08 12.05
CA VAL A 362 8.76 3.81 12.25
C VAL A 362 8.30 2.56 11.46
N LYS A 363 9.09 2.13 10.49
CA LYS A 363 8.76 1.03 9.56
C LYS A 363 9.44 -0.30 9.89
N THR A 364 10.31 -0.33 10.90
CA THR A 364 11.00 -1.56 11.32
C THR A 364 10.42 -2.05 12.64
N ALA A 365 10.31 -3.39 12.77
CA ALA A 365 9.93 -3.97 14.05
C ALA A 365 10.89 -3.49 15.15
N PRO A 366 10.39 -3.14 16.34
CA PRO A 366 11.25 -2.69 17.42
C PRO A 366 12.19 -3.81 17.85
N SER A 367 13.46 -3.46 18.09
CA SER A 367 14.41 -4.43 18.60
C SER A 367 14.00 -4.90 20.02
N THR A 368 14.07 -6.19 20.26
CA THR A 368 13.87 -6.78 21.59
C THR A 368 15.11 -6.70 22.48
N GLN A 369 16.22 -6.18 21.98
CA GLN A 369 17.47 -6.06 22.73
C GLN A 369 17.33 -5.10 23.92
N VAL A 370 17.80 -5.51 25.10
CA VAL A 370 17.62 -4.76 26.35
C VAL A 370 18.53 -3.53 26.42
N ALA A 371 19.76 -3.64 25.96
CA ALA A 371 20.75 -2.55 25.91
C ALA A 371 21.69 -2.73 24.72
N MET A 372 22.40 -1.67 24.33
CA MET A 372 23.41 -1.75 23.25
C MET A 372 24.67 -2.49 23.70
N ILE A 373 25.07 -2.32 24.96
CA ILE A 373 26.22 -3.03 25.53
C ILE A 373 25.79 -4.43 25.94
N VAL A 374 26.32 -5.42 25.25
CA VAL A 374 26.11 -6.86 25.52
C VAL A 374 27.36 -7.53 26.12
N ASP A 375 28.52 -6.92 25.92
CA ASP A 375 29.79 -7.30 26.49
C ASP A 375 30.54 -6.04 26.97
N PRO A 376 30.91 -5.92 28.25
CA PRO A 376 30.88 -6.95 29.28
C PRO A 376 29.46 -7.34 29.73
N PRO A 377 29.31 -8.54 30.36
CA PRO A 377 28.00 -9.13 30.71
C PRO A 377 27.14 -8.29 31.65
N ASP A 378 27.73 -7.34 32.39
CA ASP A 378 27.00 -6.40 33.24
C ASP A 378 26.23 -5.35 32.41
N GLY A 379 26.53 -5.24 31.08
CA GLY A 379 25.88 -4.29 30.18
C GLY A 379 26.22 -2.83 30.49
N ARG A 380 27.36 -2.55 31.07
CA ARG A 380 27.82 -1.21 31.46
C ARG A 380 29.03 -0.78 30.64
N VAL A 381 29.18 0.53 30.49
CA VAL A 381 30.41 1.09 29.96
C VAL A 381 31.55 0.79 30.92
N PRO A 382 32.62 0.11 30.50
CA PRO A 382 33.75 -0.14 31.35
C PRO A 382 34.37 1.15 31.90
N PRO A 383 34.91 1.14 33.13
CA PRO A 383 35.59 2.31 33.66
C PRO A 383 36.77 2.70 32.76
N MET A 384 36.94 4.01 32.54
CA MET A 384 38.06 4.52 31.73
C MET A 384 39.38 4.09 32.35
N THR A 385 40.35 3.75 31.48
CA THR A 385 41.72 3.53 31.96
C THR A 385 42.34 4.85 32.48
N VAL A 386 43.38 4.73 33.27
CA VAL A 386 44.07 5.89 33.87
C VAL A 386 44.55 6.86 32.77
N GLU A 387 45.04 6.33 31.64
CA GLU A 387 45.47 7.08 30.48
C GLU A 387 44.30 7.78 29.78
N ALA A 388 43.13 7.13 29.70
CA ALA A 388 41.93 7.72 29.12
C ALA A 388 41.39 8.87 29.96
N VAL A 389 41.39 8.70 31.30
CA VAL A 389 41.01 9.77 32.25
C VAL A 389 41.96 10.97 32.08
N ALA A 390 43.27 10.72 32.01
CA ALA A 390 44.26 11.80 31.81
C ALA A 390 44.04 12.53 30.49
N ARG A 391 43.76 11.84 29.39
CA ARG A 391 43.45 12.48 28.08
C ARG A 391 42.19 13.32 28.12
N VAL A 392 41.13 12.83 28.70
CA VAL A 392 39.86 13.59 28.84
C VAL A 392 40.08 14.85 29.68
N ALA A 393 40.86 14.76 30.78
CA ALA A 393 41.19 15.92 31.61
C ALA A 393 42.05 16.94 30.89
N ALA A 394 42.92 16.51 29.98
CA ALA A 394 43.81 17.37 29.19
C ALA A 394 43.10 17.96 27.94
N THR A 395 41.96 17.46 27.53
CA THR A 395 41.23 17.95 26.37
C THR A 395 40.46 19.22 26.74
N PRO A 396 40.71 20.38 26.07
CA PRO A 396 39.93 21.58 26.31
C PRO A 396 38.43 21.30 26.07
N ARG A 397 37.60 21.58 27.06
CA ARG A 397 36.15 21.51 26.88
C ARG A 397 35.80 22.54 25.82
N ARG A 398 35.23 22.09 24.71
CA ARG A 398 34.59 23.00 23.74
C ARG A 398 33.48 23.76 24.46
N ASP A 399 33.58 25.08 24.42
CA ASP A 399 32.51 25.94 24.92
C ASP A 399 31.21 25.59 24.14
N PRO A 400 30.13 25.16 24.83
CA PRO A 400 28.87 24.86 24.16
C PRO A 400 28.25 26.07 23.49
N SER A 401 28.69 27.30 23.77
CA SER A 401 28.21 28.53 23.18
C SER A 401 28.82 28.83 21.80
N GLY A 402 29.81 28.05 21.34
CA GLY A 402 30.37 28.18 19.99
C GLY A 402 31.17 29.48 19.76
N ARG A 403 31.62 30.19 20.82
CA ARG A 403 32.45 31.42 20.73
C ARG A 403 33.90 31.11 20.93
#